data_a159f2f0c444f36625b6135836e6b670
#
_entry.id   a159f2f0c444f36625b6135836e6b670
#
_cell.length_a   1.000
_cell.length_b   1.000
_cell.length_c   1.000
_cell.angle_alpha   90.00
_cell.angle_beta   90.00
_cell.angle_gamma   90.00
#
_symmetry.space_group_name_H-M   'P 1'
#
loop_
_entity.id
_entity.type
_entity.pdbx_description
1 polymer ?
#
loop_
_entity_poly.entity_id
_entity_poly.type
_entity_poly.pdbx_seq_one_letter_code
_entity_poly.pdbx_strand_id
1 'polypeptide(L)'
;NNLKDTTLDIPYDIDYVKIAFQDQFVINKYFQDYYNDFGLEATAFYDFAKKGLFAVVDRDKFQTFITNVNNFILHALDNNQNVKYSNYVKYISGFKLLKANDILKVRLENIGEIVYLSLIDLPLDEAVKQQLVQSLIVYIESSGIVYKHDVENDRIELQNPTPEQIQKIIQNFDIIESVTSSAFTTIRPGEFNTVQRQFGFDIQNAGDDLPIVGIIDTGIAQQTALAPLIIDDTTFTLAGSPLIDQAGRNRLGHGTAVAGLVAFGRLIHRI
;
A
#
# COMPACT_ATOMS: atom_id res chain seq x y z
N ASN A 1 -16.23 16.86 1.12
CA ASN A 1 -14.88 17.21 0.66
C ASN A 1 -14.78 18.70 0.32
N ASN A 2 -14.61 19.55 1.37
CA ASN A 2 -14.52 21.01 1.20
C ASN A 2 -13.15 21.50 0.67
N LEU A 3 -12.31 20.64 0.14
CA LEU A 3 -10.95 20.96 -0.29
C LEU A 3 -10.71 20.77 -1.79
N LYS A 4 -11.67 20.21 -2.53
CA LYS A 4 -11.54 20.04 -3.97
C LYS A 4 -11.71 21.39 -4.69
N ASP A 5 -10.90 21.57 -5.71
CA ASP A 5 -11.01 22.73 -6.58
C ASP A 5 -12.25 22.59 -7.50
N THR A 6 -13.27 23.37 -7.23
CA THR A 6 -14.54 23.34 -7.98
C THR A 6 -14.43 23.90 -9.40
N THR A 7 -13.28 24.45 -9.77
CA THR A 7 -13.02 24.93 -11.15
C THR A 7 -12.54 23.80 -12.07
N LEU A 8 -12.16 22.64 -11.51
CA LEU A 8 -11.76 21.47 -12.30
C LEU A 8 -13.00 20.70 -12.74
N ASP A 9 -13.08 20.43 -14.03
CA ASP A 9 -14.12 19.58 -14.61
C ASP A 9 -13.76 18.11 -14.40
N ILE A 10 -14.08 17.58 -13.20
CA ILE A 10 -13.87 16.18 -12.85
C ILE A 10 -15.24 15.49 -12.93
N PRO A 11 -15.42 14.51 -13.84
CA PRO A 11 -16.74 13.97 -14.16
C PRO A 11 -17.41 13.22 -12.99
N TYR A 12 -16.61 12.72 -12.02
CA TYR A 12 -17.12 11.95 -10.88
C TYR A 12 -16.36 12.28 -9.60
N ASP A 13 -17.09 12.33 -8.48
CA ASP A 13 -16.57 12.47 -7.12
C ASP A 13 -16.84 11.16 -6.38
N ILE A 14 -15.76 10.42 -6.05
CA ILE A 14 -15.83 9.10 -5.46
C ILE A 14 -15.27 9.16 -4.04
N ASP A 15 -16.08 8.76 -3.08
CA ASP A 15 -15.61 8.54 -1.72
C ASP A 15 -15.17 7.09 -1.54
N TYR A 16 -14.13 6.87 -0.74
CA TYR A 16 -13.66 5.52 -0.40
C TYR A 16 -13.74 5.27 1.08
N VAL A 17 -14.15 4.05 1.40
CA VAL A 17 -14.22 3.57 2.77
C VAL A 17 -13.31 2.38 2.96
N LYS A 18 -12.45 2.45 3.96
CA LYS A 18 -11.66 1.32 4.41
C LYS A 18 -12.39 0.63 5.56
N ILE A 19 -12.74 -0.64 5.36
CA ILE A 19 -13.38 -1.47 6.36
C ILE A 19 -12.38 -2.52 6.83
N ALA A 20 -12.17 -2.60 8.14
CA ALA A 20 -11.42 -3.67 8.78
C ALA A 20 -12.39 -4.65 9.43
N PHE A 21 -12.12 -5.92 9.29
CA PHE A 21 -12.92 -7.01 9.84
C PHE A 21 -12.23 -7.64 11.04
N GLN A 22 -13.01 -8.32 11.87
CA GLN A 22 -12.48 -9.09 13.00
C GLN A 22 -11.59 -10.24 12.49
N ASP A 23 -10.64 -10.67 13.30
CA ASP A 23 -9.62 -11.67 12.91
C ASP A 23 -10.19 -13.01 12.42
N GLN A 24 -11.37 -13.36 12.87
CA GLN A 24 -12.04 -14.61 12.49
C GLN A 24 -12.87 -14.50 11.22
N PHE A 25 -12.97 -13.30 10.66
CA PHE A 25 -13.80 -13.03 9.50
C PHE A 25 -12.92 -12.70 8.28
N VAL A 26 -13.26 -13.35 7.16
CA VAL A 26 -12.68 -13.07 5.84
C VAL A 26 -13.82 -12.74 4.90
N ILE A 27 -13.73 -11.61 4.21
CA ILE A 27 -14.72 -11.23 3.22
C ILE A 27 -14.72 -12.24 2.06
N ASN A 28 -15.88 -12.70 1.68
CA ASN A 28 -16.10 -13.56 0.53
C ASN A 28 -17.19 -12.97 -0.38
N LYS A 29 -17.49 -13.63 -1.49
CA LYS A 29 -18.48 -13.14 -2.46
C LYS A 29 -19.85 -12.83 -1.82
N TYR A 30 -20.32 -13.66 -0.90
CA TYR A 30 -21.59 -13.45 -0.23
C TYR A 30 -21.66 -12.13 0.55
N PHE A 31 -20.57 -11.79 1.25
CA PHE A 31 -20.48 -10.54 2.00
C PHE A 31 -20.20 -9.34 1.08
N GLN A 32 -19.54 -9.56 -0.05
CA GLN A 32 -19.38 -8.50 -1.07
C GLN A 32 -20.75 -8.08 -1.61
N ASP A 33 -21.60 -9.03 -1.97
CA ASP A 33 -22.96 -8.75 -2.46
C ASP A 33 -23.76 -7.93 -1.41
N TYR A 34 -23.59 -8.23 -0.12
CA TYR A 34 -24.20 -7.43 0.95
C TYR A 34 -23.73 -5.96 0.94
N TYR A 35 -22.45 -5.71 0.76
CA TYR A 35 -21.94 -4.34 0.70
C TYR A 35 -22.37 -3.64 -0.58
N ASN A 36 -22.47 -4.34 -1.70
CA ASN A 36 -22.98 -3.79 -2.95
C ASN A 36 -24.44 -3.32 -2.82
N ASP A 37 -25.28 -4.03 -2.06
CA ASP A 37 -26.66 -3.61 -1.76
C ASP A 37 -26.72 -2.25 -1.04
N PHE A 38 -25.64 -1.88 -0.36
CA PHE A 38 -25.48 -0.58 0.30
C PHE A 38 -24.64 0.43 -0.49
N GLY A 39 -24.47 0.21 -1.79
CA GLY A 39 -23.73 1.13 -2.65
C GLY A 39 -22.23 1.19 -2.37
N LEU A 40 -21.68 0.11 -1.80
CA LEU A 40 -20.25 -0.06 -1.54
C LEU A 40 -19.71 -1.16 -2.44
N GLU A 41 -18.86 -0.83 -3.38
CA GLU A 41 -18.20 -1.80 -4.24
C GLU A 41 -16.72 -1.95 -3.88
N ALA A 42 -16.28 -3.21 -3.78
CA ALA A 42 -14.92 -3.52 -3.40
C ALA A 42 -13.95 -3.20 -4.53
N THR A 43 -12.89 -2.43 -4.21
CA THR A 43 -11.81 -2.08 -5.14
C THR A 43 -10.54 -2.85 -4.85
N ALA A 44 -10.24 -3.09 -3.57
CA ALA A 44 -9.05 -3.82 -3.17
C ALA A 44 -9.24 -4.53 -1.83
N PHE A 45 -8.52 -5.64 -1.64
CA PHE A 45 -8.44 -6.36 -0.39
C PHE A 45 -7.00 -6.44 0.09
N TYR A 46 -6.81 -6.28 1.39
CA TYR A 46 -5.52 -6.30 2.06
C TYR A 46 -5.53 -7.28 3.22
N ASP A 47 -4.35 -7.68 3.68
CA ASP A 47 -4.17 -8.46 4.91
C ASP A 47 -5.01 -9.75 4.89
N PHE A 48 -4.85 -10.53 3.80
CA PHE A 48 -5.62 -11.77 3.59
C PHE A 48 -7.13 -11.57 3.65
N ALA A 49 -7.64 -10.51 3.01
CA ALA A 49 -9.05 -10.11 2.98
C ALA A 49 -9.66 -9.74 4.35
N LYS A 50 -8.82 -9.42 5.34
CA LYS A 50 -9.28 -8.85 6.62
C LYS A 50 -9.53 -7.35 6.57
N LYS A 51 -9.10 -6.70 5.51
CA LYS A 51 -9.35 -5.28 5.24
C LYS A 51 -9.77 -5.13 3.79
N GLY A 52 -10.79 -4.34 3.56
CA GLY A 52 -11.27 -4.00 2.23
C GLY A 52 -11.28 -2.49 2.01
N LEU A 53 -10.95 -2.07 0.80
CA LEU A 53 -11.21 -0.74 0.30
C LEU A 53 -12.44 -0.80 -0.60
N PHE A 54 -13.41 0.04 -0.33
CA PHE A 54 -14.67 0.09 -1.05
C PHE A 54 -14.90 1.49 -1.62
N ALA A 55 -15.29 1.56 -2.88
CA ALA A 55 -15.79 2.78 -3.49
C ALA A 55 -17.26 2.98 -3.12
N VAL A 56 -17.65 4.20 -2.80
CA VAL A 56 -19.04 4.59 -2.59
C VAL A 56 -19.65 4.95 -3.94
N VAL A 57 -20.31 3.98 -4.56
CA VAL A 57 -20.92 4.14 -5.89
C VAL A 57 -22.38 4.64 -5.84
N ASP A 58 -23.03 4.52 -4.67
CA ASP A 58 -24.37 5.03 -4.43
C ASP A 58 -24.43 5.65 -3.03
N ARG A 59 -24.46 6.98 -2.96
CA ARG A 59 -24.42 7.74 -1.71
C ARG A 59 -25.67 7.56 -0.84
N ASP A 60 -26.82 7.39 -1.45
CA ASP A 60 -28.10 7.24 -0.71
C ASP A 60 -28.14 5.88 -0.02
N LYS A 61 -27.75 4.83 -0.74
CA LYS A 61 -27.60 3.50 -0.15
C LYS A 61 -26.51 3.46 0.92
N PHE A 62 -25.39 4.14 0.69
CA PHE A 62 -24.32 4.25 1.69
C PHE A 62 -24.79 4.95 2.97
N GLN A 63 -25.60 5.99 2.85
CA GLN A 63 -26.18 6.65 4.03
C GLN A 63 -27.06 5.68 4.85
N THR A 64 -27.78 4.79 4.17
CA THR A 64 -28.53 3.71 4.82
C THR A 64 -27.59 2.76 5.57
N PHE A 65 -26.46 2.40 4.98
CA PHE A 65 -25.44 1.58 5.65
C PHE A 65 -24.91 2.25 6.92
N ILE A 66 -24.57 3.54 6.87
CA ILE A 66 -24.14 4.31 8.05
C ILE A 66 -25.21 4.29 9.14
N THR A 67 -26.48 4.44 8.77
CA THR A 67 -27.60 4.35 9.71
C THR A 67 -27.67 2.97 10.35
N ASN A 68 -27.44 1.90 9.59
CA ASN A 68 -27.45 0.54 10.10
C ASN A 68 -26.29 0.28 11.08
N VAL A 69 -25.08 0.79 10.75
CA VAL A 69 -23.91 0.73 11.65
C VAL A 69 -24.21 1.45 12.97
N ASN A 70 -24.78 2.66 12.91
CA ASN A 70 -25.13 3.42 14.10
C ASN A 70 -26.18 2.71 14.95
N ASN A 71 -27.23 2.16 14.34
CA ASN A 71 -28.26 1.38 15.03
C ASN A 71 -27.68 0.14 15.72
N PHE A 72 -26.72 -0.53 15.09
CA PHE A 72 -26.01 -1.66 15.70
C PHE A 72 -25.18 -1.23 16.92
N ILE A 73 -24.42 -0.13 16.79
CA ILE A 73 -23.60 0.43 17.89
C ILE A 73 -24.48 0.82 19.09
N LEU A 74 -25.64 1.38 18.81
CA LEU A 74 -26.62 1.79 19.85
C LEU A 74 -27.46 0.62 20.38
N HIS A 75 -27.16 -0.62 19.96
CA HIS A 75 -27.94 -1.82 20.33
C HIS A 75 -29.42 -1.67 20.04
N ALA A 76 -29.81 -1.01 18.95
CA ALA A 76 -31.20 -0.89 18.54
C ALA A 76 -31.80 -2.28 18.32
N LEU A 77 -32.96 -2.55 18.95
CA LEU A 77 -33.62 -3.85 18.87
C LEU A 77 -34.67 -3.87 17.75
N ASP A 78 -34.85 -5.03 17.14
CA ASP A 78 -35.97 -5.33 16.24
C ASP A 78 -37.23 -5.71 17.02
N ASN A 79 -38.30 -6.02 16.29
CA ASN A 79 -39.57 -6.44 16.90
C ASN A 79 -39.46 -7.76 17.70
N ASN A 80 -38.42 -8.56 17.47
CA ASN A 80 -38.14 -9.82 18.14
C ASN A 80 -37.09 -9.68 19.26
N GLN A 81 -36.77 -8.48 19.66
CA GLN A 81 -35.77 -8.17 20.70
C GLN A 81 -34.31 -8.58 20.30
N ASN A 82 -34.02 -8.78 19.03
CA ASN A 82 -32.67 -9.00 18.55
C ASN A 82 -32.00 -7.68 18.18
N VAL A 83 -30.67 -7.62 18.33
CA VAL A 83 -29.91 -6.45 17.88
C VAL A 83 -29.99 -6.37 16.35
N LYS A 84 -30.51 -5.25 15.83
CA LYS A 84 -30.64 -5.00 14.41
C LYS A 84 -29.29 -5.05 13.71
N TYR A 85 -29.27 -5.54 12.47
CA TYR A 85 -28.09 -5.56 11.59
C TYR A 85 -26.91 -6.38 12.10
N SER A 86 -27.08 -7.21 13.14
CA SER A 86 -25.99 -7.99 13.75
C SER A 86 -25.32 -8.97 12.77
N ASN A 87 -26.01 -9.42 11.72
CA ASN A 87 -25.50 -10.48 10.84
C ASN A 87 -24.22 -10.11 10.09
N TYR A 88 -24.07 -8.85 9.69
CA TYR A 88 -22.92 -8.40 8.89
C TYR A 88 -22.09 -7.34 9.61
N VAL A 89 -22.76 -6.36 10.22
CA VAL A 89 -22.08 -5.25 10.89
C VAL A 89 -21.23 -5.71 12.08
N LYS A 90 -21.64 -6.77 12.77
CA LYS A 90 -20.90 -7.33 13.91
C LYS A 90 -19.47 -7.77 13.58
N TYR A 91 -19.17 -8.04 12.31
CA TYR A 91 -17.84 -8.46 11.90
C TYR A 91 -16.90 -7.28 11.59
N ILE A 92 -17.43 -6.06 11.57
CA ILE A 92 -16.63 -4.87 11.35
C ILE A 92 -15.87 -4.53 12.63
N SER A 93 -14.56 -4.48 12.58
CA SER A 93 -13.68 -4.05 13.67
C SER A 93 -13.22 -2.60 13.52
N GLY A 94 -13.26 -2.06 12.32
CA GLY A 94 -12.89 -0.68 12.04
C GLY A 94 -13.52 -0.18 10.75
N PHE A 95 -13.81 1.12 10.74
CA PHE A 95 -14.42 1.80 9.61
C PHE A 95 -13.83 3.19 9.49
N LYS A 96 -13.29 3.52 8.31
CA LYS A 96 -12.63 4.79 8.10
C LYS A 96 -12.90 5.31 6.68
N LEU A 97 -13.39 6.54 6.57
CA LEU A 97 -13.40 7.26 5.30
C LEU A 97 -11.97 7.60 4.90
N LEU A 98 -11.57 7.24 3.69
CA LEU A 98 -10.23 7.53 3.17
C LEU A 98 -10.10 9.02 2.88
N LYS A 99 -9.00 9.61 3.31
CA LYS A 99 -8.65 11.01 3.02
C LYS A 99 -7.49 11.06 2.03
N ALA A 100 -7.36 12.16 1.31
CA ALA A 100 -6.28 12.38 0.35
C ALA A 100 -4.89 12.02 0.91
N ASN A 101 -4.58 12.42 2.14
CA ASN A 101 -3.29 12.13 2.75
C ASN A 101 -3.09 10.66 3.15
N ASP A 102 -4.14 9.85 3.21
CA ASP A 102 -4.03 8.43 3.56
C ASP A 102 -3.41 7.59 2.42
N ILE A 103 -3.42 8.11 1.19
CA ILE A 103 -2.82 7.44 0.02
C ILE A 103 -1.33 7.75 -0.16
N LEU A 104 -0.79 8.74 0.55
CA LEU A 104 0.64 9.06 0.52
C LEU A 104 1.44 7.96 1.21
N LYS A 105 2.34 7.32 0.47
CA LYS A 105 3.32 6.35 0.98
C LYS A 105 4.70 6.97 1.18
N VAL A 106 4.82 8.25 0.86
CA VAL A 106 6.04 9.07 1.00
C VAL A 106 5.73 10.32 1.78
N ARG A 107 6.74 10.88 2.45
CA ARG A 107 6.64 12.22 3.03
C ARG A 107 6.90 13.25 1.93
N LEU A 108 6.02 14.23 1.81
CA LEU A 108 6.11 15.24 0.76
C LEU A 108 7.41 16.04 0.81
N GLU A 109 8.01 16.18 1.99
CA GLU A 109 9.31 16.85 2.19
C GLU A 109 10.49 16.07 1.59
N ASN A 110 10.30 14.76 1.32
CA ASN A 110 11.33 13.84 0.85
C ASN A 110 10.95 13.24 -0.52
N ILE A 111 10.21 13.98 -1.33
CA ILE A 111 9.88 13.54 -2.68
C ILE A 111 11.15 13.49 -3.53
N GLY A 112 11.39 12.34 -4.19
CA GLY A 112 12.46 12.17 -5.17
C GLY A 112 12.12 12.79 -6.51
N GLU A 113 13.07 12.72 -7.44
CA GLU A 113 12.90 13.24 -8.81
C GLU A 113 11.77 12.55 -9.57
N ILE A 114 11.47 11.31 -9.23
CA ILE A 114 10.41 10.52 -9.86
C ILE A 114 9.35 10.17 -8.80
N VAL A 115 8.10 10.46 -9.13
CA VAL A 115 6.94 10.10 -8.31
C VAL A 115 6.01 9.22 -9.12
N TYR A 116 5.51 8.17 -8.52
CA TYR A 116 4.58 7.24 -9.14
C TYR A 116 3.20 7.40 -8.50
N LEU A 117 2.21 7.62 -9.36
CA LEU A 117 0.80 7.55 -9.01
C LEU A 117 0.28 6.19 -9.46
N SER A 118 -0.11 5.32 -8.54
CA SER A 118 -0.86 4.10 -8.88
C SER A 118 -2.33 4.44 -8.94
N LEU A 119 -2.99 4.02 -10.02
CA LEU A 119 -4.41 4.24 -10.19
C LEU A 119 -5.21 3.10 -9.57
N ILE A 120 -6.39 3.42 -9.09
CA ILE A 120 -7.28 2.43 -8.47
C ILE A 120 -8.12 1.75 -9.56
N ASP A 121 -8.28 0.43 -9.46
CA ASP A 121 -9.25 -0.26 -10.30
C ASP A 121 -10.66 0.05 -9.79
N LEU A 122 -11.34 0.93 -10.51
CA LEU A 122 -12.67 1.40 -10.14
C LEU A 122 -13.75 0.45 -10.67
N PRO A 123 -14.74 0.13 -9.86
CA PRO A 123 -15.92 -0.63 -10.28
C PRO A 123 -16.91 0.26 -11.07
N LEU A 124 -16.40 0.94 -12.10
CA LEU A 124 -17.16 1.84 -12.95
C LEU A 124 -17.12 1.37 -14.40
N ASP A 125 -18.03 1.92 -15.21
CA ASP A 125 -17.96 1.76 -16.64
C ASP A 125 -16.61 2.22 -17.21
N GLU A 126 -16.06 1.49 -18.15
CA GLU A 126 -14.73 1.75 -18.71
C GLU A 126 -14.62 3.15 -19.34
N ALA A 127 -15.70 3.63 -19.96
CA ALA A 127 -15.73 4.99 -20.52
C ALA A 127 -15.59 6.07 -19.43
N VAL A 128 -16.17 5.82 -18.25
CA VAL A 128 -16.07 6.72 -17.09
C VAL A 128 -14.66 6.69 -16.51
N LYS A 129 -14.05 5.51 -16.37
CA LYS A 129 -12.66 5.38 -15.95
C LYS A 129 -11.72 6.16 -16.85
N GLN A 130 -11.88 6.00 -18.16
CA GLN A 130 -11.07 6.72 -19.16
C GLN A 130 -11.24 8.24 -19.06
N GLN A 131 -12.45 8.73 -18.83
CA GLN A 131 -12.70 10.17 -18.62
C GLN A 131 -11.99 10.70 -17.37
N LEU A 132 -12.03 9.94 -16.27
CA LEU A 132 -11.33 10.31 -15.02
C LEU A 132 -9.81 10.35 -15.20
N VAL A 133 -9.24 9.33 -15.85
CA VAL A 133 -7.82 9.28 -16.17
C VAL A 133 -7.42 10.44 -17.10
N GLN A 134 -8.23 10.71 -18.12
CA GLN A 134 -7.98 11.81 -19.04
C GLN A 134 -8.03 13.18 -18.33
N SER A 135 -8.97 13.40 -17.41
CA SER A 135 -9.04 14.63 -16.63
C SER A 135 -7.78 14.81 -15.77
N LEU A 136 -7.27 13.73 -15.17
CA LEU A 136 -6.00 13.75 -14.41
C LEU A 136 -4.82 14.10 -15.33
N ILE A 137 -4.74 13.49 -16.50
CA ILE A 137 -3.67 13.76 -17.48
C ILE A 137 -3.69 15.21 -17.92
N VAL A 138 -4.84 15.74 -18.31
CA VAL A 138 -5.01 17.16 -18.69
C VAL A 138 -4.56 18.10 -17.56
N TYR A 139 -4.88 17.76 -16.32
CA TYR A 139 -4.42 18.54 -15.17
C TYR A 139 -2.90 18.48 -15.00
N ILE A 140 -2.28 17.32 -15.12
CA ILE A 140 -0.83 17.15 -15.05
C ILE A 140 -0.13 17.97 -16.13
N GLU A 141 -0.60 17.90 -17.37
CA GLU A 141 -0.09 18.68 -18.52
C GLU A 141 -0.21 20.18 -18.28
N SER A 142 -1.38 20.64 -17.85
CA SER A 142 -1.64 22.06 -17.57
C SER A 142 -0.78 22.61 -16.40
N SER A 143 -0.37 21.72 -15.50
CA SER A 143 0.52 22.03 -14.38
C SER A 143 2.00 22.03 -14.78
N GLY A 144 2.33 21.76 -16.06
CA GLY A 144 3.70 21.74 -16.58
C GLY A 144 4.54 20.58 -16.06
N ILE A 145 3.92 19.51 -15.57
CA ILE A 145 4.63 18.32 -15.07
C ILE A 145 4.90 17.36 -16.24
N VAL A 146 6.15 16.96 -16.41
CA VAL A 146 6.49 15.90 -17.35
C VAL A 146 6.06 14.57 -16.80
N TYR A 147 5.38 13.75 -17.60
CA TYR A 147 4.85 12.48 -17.16
C TYR A 147 5.03 11.37 -18.19
N LYS A 148 4.89 10.13 -17.74
CA LYS A 148 4.73 8.93 -18.55
C LYS A 148 3.57 8.12 -18.02
N HIS A 149 2.59 7.80 -18.87
CA HIS A 149 1.48 6.95 -18.52
C HIS A 149 1.76 5.50 -18.93
N ASP A 150 1.83 4.62 -17.95
CA ASP A 150 1.96 3.18 -18.11
C ASP A 150 0.57 2.56 -17.95
N VAL A 151 -0.12 2.40 -19.08
CA VAL A 151 -1.50 1.92 -19.14
C VAL A 151 -1.60 0.45 -18.69
N GLU A 152 -0.57 -0.36 -18.97
CA GLU A 152 -0.59 -1.79 -18.62
C GLU A 152 -0.54 -2.03 -17.10
N ASN A 153 0.08 -1.11 -16.36
CA ASN A 153 0.25 -1.20 -14.91
C ASN A 153 -0.58 -0.19 -14.13
N ASP A 154 -1.56 0.47 -14.75
CA ASP A 154 -2.40 1.51 -14.14
C ASP A 154 -1.59 2.51 -13.34
N ARG A 155 -0.51 3.05 -13.95
CA ARG A 155 0.45 3.91 -13.26
C ARG A 155 0.84 5.12 -14.09
N ILE A 156 0.97 6.26 -13.42
CA ILE A 156 1.52 7.48 -14.00
C ILE A 156 2.83 7.82 -13.26
N GLU A 157 3.90 7.95 -14.03
CA GLU A 157 5.20 8.43 -13.58
C GLU A 157 5.26 9.95 -13.79
N LEU A 158 5.59 10.69 -12.74
CA LEU A 158 5.79 12.14 -12.79
C LEU A 158 7.27 12.45 -12.57
N GLN A 159 7.82 13.37 -13.38
CA GLN A 159 9.22 13.80 -13.27
C GLN A 159 9.30 15.17 -12.58
N ASN A 160 10.12 15.24 -11.53
CA ASN A 160 10.36 16.43 -10.72
C ASN A 160 9.11 17.23 -10.29
N PRO A 161 8.03 16.56 -9.82
CA PRO A 161 6.87 17.28 -9.33
C PRO A 161 7.21 17.97 -8.01
N THR A 162 6.63 19.14 -7.75
CA THR A 162 6.75 19.77 -6.44
C THR A 162 5.80 19.14 -5.41
N PRO A 163 6.11 19.25 -4.09
CA PRO A 163 5.20 18.81 -3.04
C PRO A 163 3.78 19.39 -3.16
N GLU A 164 3.67 20.67 -3.55
CA GLU A 164 2.40 21.37 -3.73
C GLU A 164 1.60 20.81 -4.91
N GLN A 165 2.28 20.45 -6.00
CA GLN A 165 1.65 19.82 -7.17
C GLN A 165 1.09 18.44 -6.78
N ILE A 166 1.86 17.62 -6.08
CA ILE A 166 1.37 16.32 -5.60
C ILE A 166 0.21 16.49 -4.64
N GLN A 167 0.30 17.45 -3.71
CA GLN A 167 -0.81 17.72 -2.78
C GLN A 167 -2.09 18.10 -3.51
N LYS A 168 -2.02 18.94 -4.53
CA LYS A 168 -3.18 19.30 -5.36
C LYS A 168 -3.74 18.12 -6.14
N ILE A 169 -2.88 17.28 -6.70
CA ILE A 169 -3.29 16.07 -7.43
C ILE A 169 -4.11 15.16 -6.50
N ILE A 170 -3.58 14.79 -5.34
CA ILE A 170 -4.26 13.86 -4.43
C ILE A 170 -5.52 14.45 -3.79
N GLN A 171 -5.63 15.78 -3.70
CA GLN A 171 -6.83 16.43 -3.17
C GLN A 171 -7.97 16.45 -4.18
N ASN A 172 -7.67 16.48 -5.47
CA ASN A 172 -8.66 16.66 -6.50
C ASN A 172 -9.05 15.35 -7.20
N PHE A 173 -8.14 14.38 -7.31
CA PHE A 173 -8.37 13.18 -8.11
C PHE A 173 -8.49 11.92 -7.25
N ASP A 174 -9.71 11.40 -7.15
CA ASP A 174 -10.03 10.22 -6.32
C ASP A 174 -9.61 8.89 -6.94
N ILE A 175 -9.15 8.89 -8.20
CA ILE A 175 -8.71 7.67 -8.89
C ILE A 175 -7.30 7.20 -8.48
N ILE A 176 -6.66 7.89 -7.54
CA ILE A 176 -5.31 7.56 -7.10
C ILE A 176 -5.37 6.64 -5.89
N GLU A 177 -4.84 5.44 -6.00
CA GLU A 177 -4.73 4.46 -4.91
C GLU A 177 -3.57 4.79 -3.97
N SER A 178 -2.43 5.14 -4.56
CA SER A 178 -1.22 5.44 -3.79
C SER A 178 -0.25 6.34 -4.53
N VAL A 179 0.53 7.08 -3.75
CA VAL A 179 1.65 7.90 -4.23
C VAL A 179 2.92 7.36 -3.62
N THR A 180 3.86 6.96 -4.47
CA THR A 180 5.20 6.50 -4.09
C THR A 180 6.26 7.35 -4.78
N SER A 181 7.51 7.26 -4.35
CA SER A 181 8.60 8.03 -4.93
C SER A 181 9.84 7.16 -5.10
N SER A 182 10.67 7.50 -6.06
CA SER A 182 12.02 6.93 -6.24
C SER A 182 13.02 7.43 -5.19
N ALA A 183 12.62 8.28 -4.25
CA ALA A 183 13.49 8.70 -3.17
C ALA A 183 13.95 7.48 -2.38
N PHE A 184 15.25 7.23 -2.38
CA PHE A 184 15.83 6.23 -1.50
C PHE A 184 15.65 6.70 -0.07
N THR A 185 14.89 5.94 0.71
CA THR A 185 14.84 6.17 2.15
C THR A 185 16.21 5.80 2.71
N THR A 186 17.01 6.80 3.03
CA THR A 186 18.23 6.56 3.79
C THR A 186 17.78 6.15 5.20
N ILE A 187 17.80 4.88 5.49
CA ILE A 187 17.54 4.36 6.84
C ILE A 187 18.65 4.92 7.72
N ARG A 188 18.30 5.83 8.62
CA ARG A 188 19.28 6.37 9.57
C ARG A 188 19.65 5.27 10.55
N PRO A 189 20.96 5.03 10.80
CA PRO A 189 21.42 3.93 11.66
C PRO A 189 20.88 3.95 13.09
N GLY A 190 20.20 4.98 13.53
CA GLY A 190 19.61 5.10 14.86
C GLY A 190 18.14 4.69 14.99
N GLU A 191 17.47 4.35 13.89
CA GLU A 191 16.03 4.00 13.90
C GLU A 191 15.78 2.53 14.21
N PHE A 192 16.81 1.69 14.15
CA PHE A 192 16.75 0.29 14.53
C PHE A 192 17.52 0.06 15.83
N ASN A 193 16.85 -0.41 16.86
CA ASN A 193 17.51 -0.92 18.05
C ASN A 193 18.45 -2.06 17.65
N THR A 194 19.75 -1.77 17.69
CA THR A 194 20.82 -2.69 17.31
C THR A 194 20.95 -3.79 18.34
N VAL A 195 20.19 -4.84 18.21
CA VAL A 195 20.53 -6.09 18.86
C VAL A 195 21.55 -6.80 17.95
N GLN A 196 22.84 -6.56 18.21
CA GLN A 196 23.90 -7.38 17.63
C GLN A 196 23.81 -8.80 18.24
N ARG A 197 23.22 -9.71 17.48
CA ARG A 197 23.34 -11.13 17.80
C ARG A 197 24.54 -11.67 17.03
N GLN A 198 25.61 -12.00 17.73
CA GLN A 198 26.66 -12.85 17.18
C GLN A 198 26.11 -14.27 17.17
N PHE A 199 25.80 -14.78 15.98
CA PHE A 199 25.44 -16.17 15.80
C PHE A 199 26.76 -16.98 15.79
N GLY A 200 26.94 -17.83 16.81
CA GLY A 200 28.12 -18.69 16.92
C GLY A 200 28.02 -19.98 16.08
N PHE A 201 27.51 -19.89 14.85
CA PHE A 201 27.43 -21.03 13.94
C PHE A 201 27.95 -20.66 12.54
N ASP A 202 28.51 -21.67 11.87
CA ASP A 202 28.95 -21.62 10.49
C ASP A 202 28.13 -22.59 9.64
N ILE A 203 27.77 -22.15 8.42
CA ILE A 203 27.10 -23.02 7.45
C ILE A 203 28.20 -23.86 6.77
N GLN A 204 28.26 -25.16 7.08
CA GLN A 204 29.34 -26.03 6.59
C GLN A 204 29.05 -26.66 5.21
N ASN A 205 27.82 -26.85 4.82
CA ASN A 205 27.42 -27.39 3.52
C ASN A 205 26.13 -26.72 3.04
N ALA A 206 26.24 -25.77 2.13
CA ALA A 206 25.12 -25.36 1.31
C ALA A 206 24.86 -26.51 0.32
N GLY A 207 23.74 -27.22 0.46
CA GLY A 207 23.38 -28.26 -0.51
C GLY A 207 23.19 -27.69 -1.90
N ASP A 208 23.54 -28.43 -2.94
CA ASP A 208 23.45 -27.98 -4.34
C ASP A 208 22.01 -27.80 -4.83
N ASP A 209 21.01 -28.30 -4.09
CA ASP A 209 19.60 -28.29 -4.45
C ASP A 209 18.78 -27.16 -3.75
N LEU A 210 19.42 -26.14 -3.20
CA LEU A 210 18.72 -25.04 -2.56
C LEU A 210 18.05 -24.13 -3.61
N PRO A 211 16.82 -23.64 -3.36
CA PRO A 211 16.18 -22.69 -4.25
C PRO A 211 16.93 -21.36 -4.27
N ILE A 212 17.10 -20.78 -5.46
CA ILE A 212 17.71 -19.45 -5.63
C ILE A 212 16.64 -18.40 -5.36
N VAL A 213 16.93 -17.49 -4.43
CA VAL A 213 16.07 -16.35 -4.09
C VAL A 213 16.79 -15.05 -4.41
N GLY A 214 16.21 -14.25 -5.29
CA GLY A 214 16.69 -12.89 -5.60
C GLY A 214 16.30 -11.91 -4.49
N ILE A 215 17.27 -11.17 -3.95
CA ILE A 215 17.04 -10.09 -2.98
C ILE A 215 17.44 -8.77 -3.63
N ILE A 216 16.47 -7.86 -3.74
CA ILE A 216 16.68 -6.50 -4.27
C ILE A 216 16.85 -5.57 -3.08
N ASP A 217 18.08 -5.25 -2.74
CA ASP A 217 18.44 -4.44 -1.57
C ASP A 217 19.81 -3.76 -1.77
N THR A 218 20.37 -3.20 -0.73
CA THR A 218 21.69 -2.56 -0.71
C THR A 218 22.87 -3.54 -0.76
N GLY A 219 22.61 -4.82 -0.92
CA GLY A 219 23.59 -5.91 -0.95
C GLY A 219 23.53 -6.80 0.29
N ILE A 220 24.38 -7.81 0.35
CA ILE A 220 24.51 -8.73 1.48
C ILE A 220 25.99 -8.74 1.92
N ALA A 221 26.24 -8.57 3.23
CA ALA A 221 27.61 -8.58 3.76
C ALA A 221 28.23 -9.97 3.61
N GLN A 222 29.35 -10.03 2.88
CA GLN A 222 30.06 -11.30 2.64
C GLN A 222 30.79 -11.85 3.87
N GLN A 223 31.06 -11.00 4.86
CA GLN A 223 31.73 -11.42 6.10
C GLN A 223 30.72 -11.86 7.18
N THR A 224 29.79 -12.70 6.80
CA THR A 224 28.74 -13.23 7.69
C THR A 224 28.63 -14.73 7.52
N ALA A 225 27.89 -15.39 8.41
CA ALA A 225 27.58 -16.82 8.28
C ALA A 225 26.77 -17.16 7.00
N LEU A 226 26.24 -16.14 6.31
CA LEU A 226 25.53 -16.30 5.04
C LEU A 226 26.47 -16.45 3.83
N ALA A 227 27.75 -16.16 3.96
CA ALA A 227 28.70 -16.17 2.85
C ALA A 227 28.61 -17.44 1.97
N PRO A 228 28.49 -18.66 2.50
CA PRO A 228 28.36 -19.87 1.67
C PRO A 228 27.05 -19.97 0.88
N LEU A 229 26.04 -19.13 1.18
CA LEU A 229 24.75 -19.09 0.51
C LEU A 229 24.64 -17.98 -0.52
N ILE A 230 25.62 -17.09 -0.61
CA ILE A 230 25.58 -15.93 -1.50
C ILE A 230 26.12 -16.32 -2.86
N ILE A 231 25.33 -16.16 -3.90
CA ILE A 231 25.80 -16.20 -5.27
C ILE A 231 26.31 -14.79 -5.58
N ASP A 232 27.64 -14.64 -5.66
CA ASP A 232 28.26 -13.34 -5.97
C ASP A 232 28.14 -13.06 -7.48
N ASP A 233 27.15 -12.28 -7.84
CA ASP A 233 27.00 -11.80 -9.20
C ASP A 233 26.94 -10.26 -9.21
N THR A 234 28.07 -9.68 -9.56
CA THR A 234 28.23 -8.23 -9.68
C THR A 234 27.47 -7.64 -10.87
N THR A 235 26.88 -8.46 -11.74
CA THR A 235 26.13 -8.01 -12.92
C THR A 235 24.81 -7.34 -12.57
N PHE A 236 24.25 -7.60 -11.38
CA PHE A 236 22.99 -7.01 -10.93
C PHE A 236 23.15 -5.72 -10.11
N THR A 237 24.37 -5.19 -10.00
CA THR A 237 24.58 -3.93 -9.29
C THR A 237 24.28 -2.73 -10.18
N LEU A 238 23.58 -1.72 -9.64
CA LEU A 238 23.40 -0.44 -10.31
C LEU A 238 24.76 0.26 -10.46
N ALA A 239 25.12 0.64 -11.69
CA ALA A 239 26.38 1.31 -11.98
C ALA A 239 26.52 2.59 -11.13
N GLY A 240 27.65 2.72 -10.43
CA GLY A 240 28.00 3.89 -9.62
C GLY A 240 27.50 3.88 -8.17
N SER A 241 26.79 2.84 -7.72
CA SER A 241 26.44 2.69 -6.33
C SER A 241 27.49 1.86 -5.58
N PRO A 242 28.08 2.34 -4.49
CA PRO A 242 28.92 1.52 -3.63
C PRO A 242 28.01 0.61 -2.81
N LEU A 243 27.55 -0.48 -3.43
CA LEU A 243 26.68 -1.47 -2.81
C LEU A 243 27.49 -2.33 -1.85
N ILE A 244 27.74 -1.82 -0.68
CA ILE A 244 28.30 -2.62 0.38
C ILE A 244 27.35 -2.53 1.55
N ASP A 245 26.50 -3.54 1.67
CA ASP A 245 25.75 -3.77 2.90
C ASP A 245 26.72 -4.19 3.99
N GLN A 246 27.44 -3.20 4.52
CA GLN A 246 28.43 -3.45 5.56
C GLN A 246 27.73 -3.64 6.90
N ALA A 247 27.49 -4.89 7.28
CA ALA A 247 27.24 -5.25 8.66
C ALA A 247 28.53 -5.02 9.47
N GLY A 248 28.70 -3.82 9.98
CA GLY A 248 29.78 -3.46 10.90
C GLY A 248 29.22 -3.18 12.27
N ARG A 249 30.10 -3.03 13.29
CA ARG A 249 29.71 -2.79 14.71
C ARG A 249 28.66 -1.71 14.94
N ASN A 250 28.42 -0.83 13.98
CA ASN A 250 27.46 0.29 14.06
C ASN A 250 26.56 0.42 12.81
N ARG A 251 26.50 -0.58 11.95
CA ARG A 251 25.66 -0.56 10.73
C ARG A 251 24.95 -1.88 10.59
N LEU A 252 23.62 -1.84 10.65
CA LEU A 252 22.80 -2.96 10.25
C LEU A 252 22.68 -2.93 8.73
N GLY A 253 23.20 -3.97 8.11
CA GLY A 253 22.92 -4.26 6.73
C GLY A 253 21.48 -4.74 6.59
N HIS A 254 20.60 -3.92 6.02
CA HIS A 254 19.21 -4.30 5.81
C HIS A 254 19.12 -5.52 4.89
N GLY A 255 19.84 -5.53 3.77
CA GLY A 255 19.86 -6.67 2.85
C GLY A 255 20.44 -7.93 3.49
N THR A 256 21.45 -7.81 4.35
CA THR A 256 21.98 -8.94 5.14
C THR A 256 20.93 -9.49 6.10
N ALA A 257 20.16 -8.63 6.77
CA ALA A 257 19.08 -9.06 7.65
C ALA A 257 17.96 -9.77 6.88
N VAL A 258 17.57 -9.24 5.71
CA VAL A 258 16.59 -9.87 4.82
C VAL A 258 17.10 -11.22 4.32
N ALA A 259 18.36 -11.32 3.91
CA ALA A 259 18.96 -12.59 3.50
C ALA A 259 18.96 -13.62 4.63
N GLY A 260 19.25 -13.21 5.86
CA GLY A 260 19.14 -14.07 7.04
C GLY A 260 17.72 -14.57 7.27
N LEU A 261 16.71 -13.74 7.09
CA LEU A 261 15.30 -14.15 7.19
C LEU A 261 14.91 -15.13 6.08
N VAL A 262 15.40 -14.93 4.87
CA VAL A 262 15.16 -15.83 3.74
C VAL A 262 15.82 -17.19 3.97
N ALA A 263 17.08 -17.22 4.43
CA ALA A 263 17.84 -18.45 4.65
C ALA A 263 17.33 -19.29 5.83
N PHE A 264 16.94 -18.63 6.92
CA PHE A 264 16.63 -19.31 8.18
C PHE A 264 15.19 -19.18 8.65
N GLY A 265 14.38 -18.35 7.98
CA GLY A 265 12.99 -18.10 8.34
C GLY A 265 12.83 -17.52 9.75
N ARG A 266 11.67 -17.78 10.38
CA ARG A 266 11.38 -17.31 11.74
C ARG A 266 12.13 -18.07 12.86
N LEU A 267 12.88 -19.11 12.53
CA LEU A 267 13.58 -19.93 13.52
C LEU A 267 14.73 -19.18 14.21
N ILE A 268 15.24 -18.11 13.61
CA ILE A 268 16.31 -17.27 14.20
C ILE A 268 15.90 -16.64 15.56
N HIS A 269 14.62 -16.50 15.83
CA HIS A 269 14.13 -15.92 17.09
C HIS A 269 14.07 -16.91 18.27
N ARG A 270 14.43 -18.18 18.06
CA ARG A 270 14.35 -19.24 19.07
C ARG A 270 15.70 -19.83 19.51
N ILE A 271 16.81 -19.25 19.05
CA ILE A 271 18.16 -19.66 19.47
C ILE A 271 18.74 -18.61 20.42
#